data_b27a37a094ba5d3ffa388fcfa616a421
#
_entry.id   b27a37a094ba5d3ffa388fcfa616a421
#
_cell.length_a   1.000
_cell.length_b   1.000
_cell.length_c   1.000
_cell.angle_alpha   90.00
_cell.angle_beta   90.00
_cell.angle_gamma   90.00
#
_symmetry.space_group_name_H-M   'P 1'
#
loop_
_entity.id
_entity.type
_entity.pdbx_description
1 polymer ?
#
loop_
_entity_poly.entity_id
_entity_poly.type
_entity_poly.pdbx_seq_one_letter_code
_entity_poly.pdbx_strand_id
1 'polypeptide(L)'
;KCHKNLVISTDERLISFFQRSFPTIQFITKKKDIKLHNISNNEAKYLLGHSMGKYFRNSLDDFKQDQKSWLIPNKKRIEEFKKHFSQSKKIKVGLCWKTAGIYNNKRNVSLIELEKIFPEENFEIINLQYGDIESDKKNLKDKTGRELICFDHLDYTKDLEGLAGLMCNCDVVVAIGGFTAIFASLFGRQSWVIVPACTEWVWHLHPNRTGCVWFPKIRIFRQKAINEWEYVFDQ
;
A
#
# COMPACT_ATOMS: atom_id res chain seq x y z
N LYS A 1 18.71 21.28 5.62
CA LYS A 1 18.57 21.97 6.93
C LYS A 1 17.15 21.69 7.39
N CYS A 2 16.97 20.90 8.47
CA CYS A 2 15.67 20.64 9.07
C CYS A 2 15.16 21.95 9.67
N HIS A 3 14.00 22.41 9.23
CA HIS A 3 13.35 23.58 9.82
C HIS A 3 12.80 23.16 11.20
N LYS A 4 13.29 23.82 12.26
CA LYS A 4 12.92 23.55 13.66
C LYS A 4 11.42 23.67 13.96
N ASN A 5 10.63 24.21 13.03
CA ASN A 5 9.20 24.54 13.20
C ASN A 5 8.28 23.86 12.16
N LEU A 6 8.69 22.72 11.61
CA LEU A 6 7.82 21.96 10.70
C LEU A 6 6.85 21.12 11.52
N VAL A 7 5.55 21.34 11.30
CA VAL A 7 4.45 20.54 11.86
C VAL A 7 3.67 19.92 10.71
N ILE A 8 3.43 18.61 10.77
CA ILE A 8 2.69 17.88 9.75
C ILE A 8 1.38 17.35 10.34
N SER A 9 0.26 17.76 9.74
CA SER A 9 -1.06 17.22 10.09
C SER A 9 -1.37 16.00 9.20
N THR A 10 -1.74 14.89 9.84
CA THR A 10 -2.00 13.63 9.15
C THR A 10 -3.15 12.85 9.80
N ASP A 11 -3.49 11.69 9.24
CA ASP A 11 -4.42 10.74 9.83
C ASP A 11 -3.80 10.15 11.13
N GLU A 12 -4.61 10.04 12.19
CA GLU A 12 -4.17 9.55 13.50
C GLU A 12 -3.54 8.15 13.43
N ARG A 13 -4.05 7.29 12.55
CA ARG A 13 -3.54 5.92 12.34
C ARG A 13 -2.12 5.88 11.79
N LEU A 14 -1.62 6.98 11.21
CA LEU A 14 -0.29 7.08 10.61
C LEU A 14 0.73 7.76 11.52
N ILE A 15 0.31 8.41 12.60
CA ILE A 15 1.19 9.21 13.47
C ILE A 15 2.33 8.36 14.04
N SER A 16 2.04 7.15 14.54
CA SER A 16 3.07 6.27 15.11
C SER A 16 4.18 5.91 14.12
N PHE A 17 3.82 5.67 12.86
CA PHE A 17 4.80 5.42 11.78
C PHE A 17 5.67 6.61 11.49
N PHE A 18 5.06 7.79 11.37
CA PHE A 18 5.79 9.01 11.07
C PHE A 18 6.69 9.44 12.22
N GLN A 19 6.21 9.37 13.45
CA GLN A 19 7.02 9.70 14.63
C GLN A 19 8.23 8.77 14.77
N ARG A 20 8.05 7.47 14.50
CA ARG A 20 9.11 6.47 14.53
C ARG A 20 10.12 6.66 13.41
N SER A 21 9.67 7.10 12.23
CA SER A 21 10.50 7.28 11.04
C SER A 21 11.18 8.64 10.97
N PHE A 22 10.56 9.67 11.54
CA PHE A 22 11.00 11.06 11.51
C PHE A 22 10.91 11.71 12.90
N PRO A 23 11.72 11.28 13.87
CA PRO A 23 11.58 11.67 15.29
C PRO A 23 11.80 13.16 15.57
N THR A 24 12.39 13.90 14.63
CA THR A 24 12.62 15.35 14.75
C THR A 24 11.48 16.21 14.22
N ILE A 25 10.44 15.60 13.63
CA ILE A 25 9.28 16.30 13.06
C ILE A 25 8.08 16.11 14.00
N GLN A 26 7.35 17.18 14.23
CA GLN A 26 6.10 17.13 14.98
C GLN A 26 4.94 16.70 14.05
N PHE A 27 4.19 15.68 14.48
CA PHE A 27 2.99 15.20 13.79
C PHE A 27 1.75 15.42 14.66
N ILE A 28 0.67 15.91 14.06
CA ILE A 28 -0.61 16.18 14.73
C ILE A 28 -1.76 15.55 13.94
N THR A 29 -2.90 15.33 14.60
CA THR A 29 -4.13 14.83 13.96
C THR A 29 -4.88 15.95 13.23
N LYS A 30 -5.70 15.58 12.27
CA LYS A 30 -6.56 16.53 11.56
C LYS A 30 -7.62 17.12 12.49
N LYS A 31 -7.81 18.43 12.45
CA LYS A 31 -8.99 19.23 12.81
C LYS A 31 -9.09 19.90 14.18
N LYS A 32 -8.68 19.35 15.31
CA LYS A 32 -8.86 20.05 16.58
C LYS A 32 -7.67 20.89 16.98
N ASP A 33 -6.50 20.46 16.60
CA ASP A 33 -5.24 21.04 17.07
C ASP A 33 -4.70 22.14 16.16
N ILE A 34 -5.35 22.39 15.01
CA ILE A 34 -5.02 23.53 14.13
C ILE A 34 -5.50 24.87 14.74
N LYS A 35 -6.24 24.87 15.84
CA LYS A 35 -6.22 26.02 16.75
C LYS A 35 -4.85 26.07 17.44
N LEU A 36 -3.88 25.93 16.60
CA LEU A 36 -2.56 26.43 16.61
C LEU A 36 -1.97 26.53 18.03
N HIS A 37 -1.23 25.51 18.41
CA HIS A 37 -0.19 25.70 19.39
C HIS A 37 0.57 26.99 19.04
N ASN A 38 0.13 28.13 19.59
CA ASN A 38 0.85 29.41 19.64
C ASN A 38 1.61 29.86 18.37
N ILE A 39 1.06 29.61 17.17
CA ILE A 39 1.58 30.28 15.97
C ILE A 39 0.91 31.66 15.94
N SER A 40 1.68 32.68 16.27
CA SER A 40 1.24 34.07 16.10
C SER A 40 0.74 34.26 14.66
N ASN A 41 -0.43 34.86 14.53
CA ASN A 41 -1.28 34.86 13.32
C ASN A 41 -0.63 35.34 12.00
N ASN A 42 0.63 35.75 11.96
CA ASN A 42 1.23 36.37 10.80
C ASN A 42 2.43 35.61 10.17
N GLU A 43 2.90 34.49 10.73
CA GLU A 43 4.12 33.83 10.24
C GLU A 43 3.95 32.40 9.76
N ALA A 44 2.82 31.74 10.00
CA ALA A 44 2.61 30.37 9.58
C ALA A 44 2.20 30.28 8.10
N LYS A 45 2.95 29.50 7.32
CA LYS A 45 2.59 29.17 5.93
C LYS A 45 2.04 27.75 5.89
N TYR A 46 0.87 27.60 5.28
CA TYR A 46 0.22 26.30 5.07
C TYR A 46 0.48 25.80 3.65
N LEU A 47 0.81 24.52 3.55
CA LEU A 47 0.97 23.86 2.26
C LEU A 47 0.30 22.49 2.29
N LEU A 48 -0.49 22.19 1.27
CA LEU A 48 -1.06 20.86 1.08
C LEU A 48 0.05 19.89 0.66
N GLY A 49 0.13 18.73 1.33
CA GLY A 49 1.21 17.76 1.12
C GLY A 49 1.37 17.34 -0.35
N HIS A 50 0.26 17.08 -1.06
CA HIS A 50 0.30 16.71 -2.48
C HIS A 50 0.76 17.85 -3.41
N SER A 51 0.65 19.10 -2.98
CA SER A 51 1.16 20.24 -3.74
C SER A 51 2.68 20.44 -3.63
N MET A 52 3.34 19.71 -2.71
CA MET A 52 4.79 19.83 -2.52
C MET A 52 5.58 19.33 -3.73
N GLY A 53 5.02 18.39 -4.49
CA GLY A 53 5.67 17.85 -5.68
C GLY A 53 6.17 18.92 -6.62
N LYS A 54 5.38 19.97 -6.86
CA LYS A 54 5.77 21.08 -7.77
C LYS A 54 7.02 21.86 -7.33
N TYR A 55 7.42 21.76 -6.07
CA TYR A 55 8.61 22.46 -5.53
C TYR A 55 9.84 21.55 -5.48
N PHE A 56 9.66 20.24 -5.45
CA PHE A 56 10.74 19.30 -5.19
C PHE A 56 10.87 18.18 -6.22
N ARG A 57 10.04 18.17 -7.27
CA ARG A 57 9.99 17.12 -8.29
C ARG A 57 9.76 17.74 -9.66
N ASN A 58 10.76 18.50 -10.13
CA ASN A 58 10.70 19.25 -11.40
C ASN A 58 11.24 18.41 -12.57
N SER A 59 12.02 17.37 -12.29
CA SER A 59 12.57 16.43 -13.27
C SER A 59 12.47 15.00 -12.75
N LEU A 60 12.71 14.00 -13.60
CA LEU A 60 12.74 12.60 -13.19
C LEU A 60 13.92 12.30 -12.25
N ASP A 61 15.01 13.04 -12.35
CA ASP A 61 16.19 12.86 -11.51
C ASP A 61 15.96 13.29 -10.05
N ASP A 62 14.92 14.08 -9.80
CA ASP A 62 14.51 14.45 -8.46
C ASP A 62 13.85 13.31 -7.68
N PHE A 63 13.52 12.19 -8.35
CA PHE A 63 12.94 11.00 -7.72
C PHE A 63 14.03 10.00 -7.37
N LYS A 64 14.19 9.73 -6.07
CA LYS A 64 15.17 8.76 -5.58
C LYS A 64 14.70 7.34 -5.86
N GLN A 65 15.35 6.67 -6.79
CA GLN A 65 15.02 5.30 -7.20
C GLN A 65 15.68 4.23 -6.31
N ASP A 66 16.67 4.58 -5.52
CA ASP A 66 17.41 3.72 -4.60
C ASP A 66 16.79 3.61 -3.20
N GLN A 67 15.71 4.35 -2.93
CA GLN A 67 15.03 4.35 -1.64
C GLN A 67 14.49 2.95 -1.29
N LYS A 68 15.05 2.34 -0.26
CA LYS A 68 14.66 0.98 0.17
C LYS A 68 13.34 0.97 0.94
N SER A 69 13.15 1.94 1.84
CA SER A 69 11.93 2.13 2.62
C SER A 69 11.79 3.58 3.06
N TRP A 70 10.56 4.02 3.31
CA TRP A 70 10.24 5.36 3.80
C TRP A 70 9.85 5.35 5.27
N LEU A 71 9.18 4.29 5.71
CA LEU A 71 8.66 4.14 7.06
C LEU A 71 9.30 2.97 7.78
N ILE A 72 9.44 3.11 9.09
CA ILE A 72 9.94 2.07 9.99
C ILE A 72 8.73 1.34 10.58
N PRO A 73 8.56 0.03 10.30
CA PRO A 73 7.46 -0.74 10.87
C PRO A 73 7.72 -1.08 12.33
N ASN A 74 6.67 -1.45 13.06
CA ASN A 74 6.78 -1.94 14.44
C ASN A 74 7.32 -3.38 14.45
N LYS A 75 8.50 -3.58 15.02
CA LYS A 75 9.16 -4.90 15.09
C LYS A 75 8.32 -5.95 15.80
N LYS A 76 7.61 -5.58 16.88
CA LYS A 76 6.74 -6.53 17.62
C LYS A 76 5.60 -7.04 16.74
N ARG A 77 5.00 -6.15 15.94
CA ARG A 77 3.92 -6.52 15.01
C ARG A 77 4.43 -7.41 13.87
N ILE A 78 5.67 -7.20 13.40
CA ILE A 78 6.29 -8.11 12.42
C ILE A 78 6.47 -9.51 13.01
N GLU A 79 7.04 -9.62 14.21
CA GLU A 79 7.32 -10.91 14.86
C GLU A 79 6.04 -11.68 15.22
N GLU A 80 4.93 -10.99 15.45
CA GLU A 80 3.61 -11.61 15.67
C GLU A 80 3.20 -12.50 14.49
N PHE A 81 3.26 -11.97 13.28
CA PHE A 81 2.90 -12.72 12.07
C PHE A 81 4.00 -13.67 11.59
N LYS A 82 5.26 -13.33 11.83
CA LYS A 82 6.41 -14.14 11.42
C LYS A 82 6.35 -15.55 11.99
N LYS A 83 5.87 -15.72 13.22
CA LYS A 83 5.71 -17.03 13.86
C LYS A 83 4.78 -17.94 13.06
N HIS A 84 3.72 -17.37 12.47
CA HIS A 84 2.77 -18.13 11.66
C HIS A 84 3.44 -18.73 10.41
N PHE A 85 4.36 -17.98 9.80
CA PHE A 85 5.02 -18.37 8.54
C PHE A 85 6.36 -19.11 8.73
N SER A 86 6.80 -19.33 9.96
CA SER A 86 8.15 -19.83 10.27
C SER A 86 8.46 -21.21 9.69
N GLN A 87 7.46 -22.05 9.48
CA GLN A 87 7.63 -23.42 8.97
C GLN A 87 7.43 -23.54 7.47
N SER A 88 6.90 -22.52 6.83
CA SER A 88 6.64 -22.54 5.40
C SER A 88 7.79 -21.97 4.58
N LYS A 89 8.20 -22.72 3.56
CA LYS A 89 9.20 -22.29 2.56
C LYS A 89 8.57 -21.64 1.32
N LYS A 90 7.23 -21.65 1.22
CA LYS A 90 6.51 -21.07 0.10
C LYS A 90 6.68 -19.54 0.09
N ILE A 91 6.56 -18.96 -1.09
CA ILE A 91 6.57 -17.51 -1.29
C ILE A 91 5.23 -16.93 -0.78
N LYS A 92 5.29 -15.90 0.06
CA LYS A 92 4.12 -15.26 0.69
C LYS A 92 3.64 -14.11 -0.19
N VAL A 93 2.44 -14.25 -0.74
CA VAL A 93 1.80 -13.25 -1.61
C VAL A 93 0.62 -12.63 -0.89
N GLY A 94 0.76 -11.36 -0.52
CA GLY A 94 -0.35 -10.60 0.06
C GLY A 94 -1.28 -10.08 -1.04
N LEU A 95 -2.58 -10.35 -0.96
CA LEU A 95 -3.56 -10.01 -2.00
C LEU A 95 -4.58 -8.97 -1.53
N CYS A 96 -4.82 -7.93 -2.37
CA CYS A 96 -5.91 -6.96 -2.21
C CYS A 96 -6.54 -6.69 -3.59
N TRP A 97 -7.74 -7.21 -3.84
CA TRP A 97 -8.35 -7.31 -5.17
C TRP A 97 -9.57 -6.41 -5.40
N LYS A 98 -10.05 -5.72 -4.35
CA LYS A 98 -11.23 -4.85 -4.41
C LYS A 98 -10.97 -3.49 -3.78
N THR A 99 -11.67 -2.48 -4.24
CA THR A 99 -11.74 -1.15 -3.63
C THR A 99 -13.19 -0.76 -3.30
N ALA A 100 -13.39 0.05 -2.27
CA ALA A 100 -14.70 0.55 -1.87
C ALA A 100 -15.16 1.81 -2.65
N GLY A 101 -14.49 2.22 -3.72
CA GLY A 101 -14.80 3.44 -4.46
C GLY A 101 -16.02 3.30 -5.40
N ILE A 102 -16.53 4.44 -5.89
CA ILE A 102 -17.69 4.55 -6.79
C ILE A 102 -17.49 3.80 -8.12
N TYR A 103 -16.23 3.57 -8.53
CA TYR A 103 -15.86 2.93 -9.78
C TYR A 103 -15.41 1.47 -9.60
N ASN A 104 -15.92 0.78 -8.59
CA ASN A 104 -15.53 -0.58 -8.20
C ASN A 104 -15.50 -1.56 -9.37
N ASN A 105 -16.55 -1.60 -10.19
CA ASN A 105 -16.72 -2.57 -11.27
C ASN A 105 -15.63 -2.50 -12.36
N LYS A 106 -14.95 -1.35 -12.47
CA LYS A 106 -13.90 -1.14 -13.49
C LYS A 106 -12.48 -1.35 -12.97
N ARG A 107 -12.32 -1.48 -11.65
CA ARG A 107 -11.02 -1.55 -10.98
C ARG A 107 -10.79 -2.88 -10.26
N ASN A 108 -11.86 -3.50 -9.80
CA ASN A 108 -11.78 -4.75 -9.07
C ASN A 108 -11.41 -5.91 -10.01
N VAL A 109 -10.63 -6.84 -9.49
CA VAL A 109 -10.29 -8.09 -10.15
C VAL A 109 -10.85 -9.26 -9.35
N SER A 110 -11.01 -10.41 -9.97
CA SER A 110 -11.47 -11.61 -9.29
C SER A 110 -10.33 -12.23 -8.48
N LEU A 111 -10.61 -12.62 -7.22
CA LEU A 111 -9.67 -13.38 -6.41
C LEU A 111 -9.23 -14.68 -7.08
N ILE A 112 -10.15 -15.34 -7.81
CA ILE A 112 -9.86 -16.57 -8.55
C ILE A 112 -8.89 -16.32 -9.72
N GLU A 113 -9.03 -15.19 -10.41
CA GLU A 113 -8.10 -14.83 -11.48
C GLU A 113 -6.70 -14.57 -10.94
N LEU A 114 -6.59 -13.89 -9.79
CA LEU A 114 -5.32 -13.69 -9.12
C LEU A 114 -4.72 -14.99 -8.60
N GLU A 115 -5.55 -15.88 -8.06
CA GLU A 115 -5.10 -17.16 -7.52
C GLU A 115 -4.43 -18.03 -8.58
N LYS A 116 -4.95 -18.07 -9.80
CA LYS A 116 -4.37 -18.83 -10.93
C LYS A 116 -2.92 -18.47 -11.24
N ILE A 117 -2.49 -17.25 -10.92
CA ILE A 117 -1.12 -16.78 -11.16
C ILE A 117 -0.14 -17.34 -10.12
N PHE A 118 -0.65 -17.81 -8.98
CA PHE A 118 0.16 -18.23 -7.84
C PHE A 118 -0.11 -19.70 -7.47
N PRO A 119 0.48 -20.68 -8.18
CA PRO A 119 0.29 -22.10 -7.91
C PRO A 119 0.53 -22.46 -6.44
N GLU A 120 -0.37 -23.27 -5.87
CA GLU A 120 -0.38 -23.55 -4.42
C GLU A 120 0.90 -24.25 -3.94
N GLU A 121 1.52 -25.05 -4.77
CA GLU A 121 2.77 -25.76 -4.42
C GLU A 121 3.92 -24.81 -4.07
N ASN A 122 3.94 -23.60 -4.66
CA ASN A 122 5.02 -22.62 -4.50
C ASN A 122 4.63 -21.40 -3.69
N PHE A 123 3.32 -21.11 -3.58
CA PHE A 123 2.84 -19.85 -3.02
C PHE A 123 1.80 -20.03 -1.92
N GLU A 124 1.90 -19.19 -0.90
CA GLU A 124 0.85 -18.93 0.10
C GLU A 124 0.18 -17.61 -0.23
N ILE A 125 -1.15 -17.62 -0.38
CA ILE A 125 -1.93 -16.41 -0.60
C ILE A 125 -2.50 -15.90 0.72
N ILE A 126 -2.23 -14.63 1.02
CA ILE A 126 -2.51 -13.99 2.30
C ILE A 126 -3.50 -12.85 2.08
N ASN A 127 -4.53 -12.79 2.89
CA ASN A 127 -5.51 -11.71 2.85
C ASN A 127 -4.89 -10.38 3.28
N LEU A 128 -4.97 -9.37 2.42
CA LEU A 128 -4.76 -7.96 2.75
C LEU A 128 -5.99 -7.12 2.38
N GLN A 129 -7.06 -7.77 1.94
CA GLN A 129 -8.32 -7.14 1.59
C GLN A 129 -9.09 -6.76 2.85
N TYR A 130 -9.58 -5.55 2.90
CA TYR A 130 -10.50 -5.04 3.92
C TYR A 130 -11.97 -5.21 3.50
N GLY A 131 -12.87 -5.12 4.47
CA GLY A 131 -14.30 -5.30 4.27
C GLY A 131 -14.73 -6.76 4.27
N ASP A 132 -15.96 -7.02 3.83
CA ASP A 132 -16.50 -8.37 3.74
C ASP A 132 -15.93 -9.13 2.54
N ILE A 133 -15.30 -10.27 2.80
CA ILE A 133 -14.68 -11.16 1.82
C ILE A 133 -15.22 -12.59 1.88
N GLU A 134 -16.26 -12.85 2.68
CA GLU A 134 -16.73 -14.22 2.88
C GLU A 134 -17.22 -14.89 1.59
N SER A 135 -17.89 -14.12 0.73
CA SER A 135 -18.31 -14.62 -0.59
C SER A 135 -17.12 -14.98 -1.49
N ASP A 136 -16.04 -14.18 -1.44
CA ASP A 136 -14.83 -14.44 -2.23
C ASP A 136 -14.07 -15.66 -1.69
N LYS A 137 -13.93 -15.80 -0.39
CA LYS A 137 -13.31 -16.95 0.28
C LYS A 137 -14.04 -18.24 -0.07
N LYS A 138 -15.38 -18.23 0.05
CA LYS A 138 -16.22 -19.37 -0.31
C LYS A 138 -16.04 -19.74 -1.78
N ASN A 139 -16.14 -18.78 -2.68
CA ASN A 139 -16.00 -19.01 -4.10
C ASN A 139 -14.61 -19.53 -4.48
N LEU A 140 -13.55 -19.03 -3.82
CA LEU A 140 -12.19 -19.56 -4.00
C LEU A 140 -12.13 -21.03 -3.60
N LYS A 141 -12.58 -21.36 -2.39
CA LYS A 141 -12.57 -22.73 -1.85
C LYS A 141 -13.39 -23.69 -2.72
N ASP A 142 -14.61 -23.29 -3.10
CA ASP A 142 -15.52 -24.12 -3.90
C ASP A 142 -14.97 -24.42 -5.31
N LYS A 143 -14.23 -23.48 -5.92
CA LYS A 143 -13.73 -23.62 -7.30
C LYS A 143 -12.33 -24.20 -7.40
N THR A 144 -11.46 -23.95 -6.43
CA THR A 144 -10.04 -24.33 -6.52
C THR A 144 -9.61 -25.27 -5.41
N GLY A 145 -10.42 -25.44 -4.36
CA GLY A 145 -10.05 -26.18 -3.14
C GLY A 145 -9.10 -25.41 -2.22
N ARG A 146 -8.56 -24.28 -2.66
CA ARG A 146 -7.54 -23.51 -1.94
C ARG A 146 -8.15 -22.57 -0.90
N GLU A 147 -7.44 -22.36 0.19
CA GLU A 147 -7.82 -21.43 1.24
C GLU A 147 -6.95 -20.18 1.23
N LEU A 148 -7.57 -19.04 1.51
CA LEU A 148 -6.89 -17.78 1.73
C LEU A 148 -6.47 -17.67 3.20
N ILE A 149 -5.20 -17.39 3.48
CA ILE A 149 -4.73 -17.19 4.84
C ILE A 149 -5.26 -15.85 5.36
N CYS A 150 -6.09 -15.91 6.39
CA CYS A 150 -6.72 -14.75 7.02
C CYS A 150 -6.35 -14.67 8.50
N PHE A 151 -6.35 -13.46 9.06
CA PHE A 151 -6.12 -13.20 10.48
C PHE A 151 -7.34 -12.46 11.04
N ASP A 152 -8.27 -13.20 11.64
CA ASP A 152 -9.57 -12.69 12.11
C ASP A 152 -9.45 -11.63 13.22
N HIS A 153 -8.35 -11.64 13.97
CA HIS A 153 -8.06 -10.66 15.01
C HIS A 153 -7.53 -9.33 14.46
N LEU A 154 -7.22 -9.24 13.14
CA LEU A 154 -6.68 -8.05 12.50
C LEU A 154 -7.79 -7.21 11.88
N ASP A 155 -7.99 -5.99 12.37
CA ASP A 155 -8.82 -5.00 11.66
C ASP A 155 -7.97 -4.33 10.57
N TYR A 156 -8.17 -4.75 9.32
CA TYR A 156 -7.42 -4.29 8.15
C TYR A 156 -7.58 -2.80 7.83
N THR A 157 -8.52 -2.10 8.49
CA THR A 157 -8.77 -0.67 8.30
C THR A 157 -8.32 0.20 9.46
N LYS A 158 -8.40 -0.30 10.68
CA LYS A 158 -8.09 0.48 11.90
C LYS A 158 -6.72 0.13 12.46
N ASP A 159 -6.33 -1.15 12.47
CA ASP A 159 -5.03 -1.59 12.95
C ASP A 159 -3.97 -1.56 11.84
N LEU A 160 -3.56 -0.35 11.45
CA LEU A 160 -2.52 -0.20 10.42
C LEU A 160 -1.15 -0.71 10.87
N GLU A 161 -0.84 -0.73 12.17
CA GLU A 161 0.40 -1.32 12.69
C GLU A 161 0.42 -2.84 12.48
N GLY A 162 -0.70 -3.52 12.73
CA GLY A 162 -0.85 -4.94 12.43
C GLY A 162 -0.79 -5.22 10.94
N LEU A 163 -1.50 -4.43 10.13
CA LEU A 163 -1.47 -4.56 8.68
C LEU A 163 -0.05 -4.39 8.12
N ALA A 164 0.71 -3.40 8.60
CA ALA A 164 2.11 -3.22 8.23
C ALA A 164 2.98 -4.40 8.66
N GLY A 165 2.76 -4.93 9.88
CA GLY A 165 3.43 -6.12 10.38
C GLY A 165 3.19 -7.33 9.49
N LEU A 166 1.95 -7.56 9.07
CA LEU A 166 1.58 -8.64 8.15
C LEU A 166 2.23 -8.43 6.77
N MET A 167 2.13 -7.23 6.18
CA MET A 167 2.75 -6.89 4.91
C MET A 167 4.28 -7.09 4.91
N CYS A 168 4.94 -6.81 6.03
CA CYS A 168 6.39 -7.04 6.17
C CYS A 168 6.77 -8.52 6.15
N ASN A 169 5.83 -9.43 6.36
CA ASN A 169 6.02 -10.87 6.22
C ASN A 169 5.66 -11.41 4.82
N CYS A 170 5.12 -10.57 3.94
CA CYS A 170 4.91 -10.93 2.54
C CYS A 170 6.20 -10.73 1.73
N ASP A 171 6.50 -11.65 0.81
CA ASP A 171 7.58 -11.50 -0.15
C ASP A 171 7.19 -10.50 -1.25
N VAL A 172 5.91 -10.52 -1.66
CA VAL A 172 5.32 -9.57 -2.59
C VAL A 172 3.88 -9.23 -2.17
N VAL A 173 3.48 -7.98 -2.40
CA VAL A 173 2.09 -7.55 -2.24
C VAL A 173 1.51 -7.26 -3.62
N VAL A 174 0.43 -7.95 -3.97
CA VAL A 174 -0.31 -7.75 -5.21
C VAL A 174 -1.63 -7.05 -4.88
N ALA A 175 -1.81 -5.87 -5.40
CA ALA A 175 -2.99 -5.07 -5.08
C ALA A 175 -3.48 -4.26 -6.28
N ILE A 176 -4.79 -4.06 -6.35
CA ILE A 176 -5.32 -3.02 -7.24
C ILE A 176 -4.83 -1.64 -6.80
N GLY A 177 -4.78 -0.69 -7.72
CA GLY A 177 -4.29 0.67 -7.44
C GLY A 177 -5.02 1.30 -6.27
N GLY A 178 -4.31 1.54 -5.16
CA GLY A 178 -4.90 2.06 -3.93
C GLY A 178 -3.93 2.12 -2.75
N PHE A 179 -4.49 2.31 -1.56
CA PHE A 179 -3.73 2.47 -0.31
C PHE A 179 -2.82 1.26 -0.01
N THR A 180 -3.33 0.04 -0.13
CA THR A 180 -2.63 -1.19 0.23
C THR A 180 -1.28 -1.33 -0.49
N ALA A 181 -1.26 -1.07 -1.80
CA ALA A 181 -0.04 -1.14 -2.61
C ALA A 181 1.00 -0.08 -2.21
N ILE A 182 0.56 1.17 -2.03
CA ILE A 182 1.43 2.26 -1.59
C ILE A 182 1.96 1.95 -0.20
N PHE A 183 1.09 1.55 0.73
CA PHE A 183 1.43 1.31 2.11
C PHE A 183 2.50 0.23 2.26
N ALA A 184 2.37 -0.89 1.55
CA ALA A 184 3.39 -1.95 1.53
C ALA A 184 4.75 -1.44 1.02
N SER A 185 4.73 -0.63 -0.05
CA SER A 185 5.95 -0.08 -0.64
C SER A 185 6.69 0.88 0.29
N LEU A 186 5.97 1.59 1.18
CA LEU A 186 6.58 2.48 2.17
C LEU A 186 7.46 1.73 3.17
N PHE A 187 7.22 0.44 3.39
CA PHE A 187 8.05 -0.45 4.21
C PHE A 187 9.09 -1.24 3.40
N GLY A 188 9.28 -0.86 2.14
CA GLY A 188 10.26 -1.51 1.26
C GLY A 188 9.82 -2.87 0.70
N ARG A 189 8.53 -3.22 0.79
CA ARG A 189 8.01 -4.44 0.19
C ARG A 189 7.81 -4.27 -1.30
N GLN A 190 8.15 -5.31 -2.08
CA GLN A 190 7.79 -5.36 -3.48
C GLN A 190 6.27 -5.32 -3.62
N SER A 191 5.77 -4.40 -4.43
CA SER A 191 4.33 -4.22 -4.64
C SER A 191 4.02 -4.25 -6.13
N TRP A 192 3.20 -5.20 -6.53
CA TRP A 192 2.68 -5.32 -7.89
C TRP A 192 1.30 -4.70 -7.92
N VAL A 193 1.16 -3.67 -8.72
CA VAL A 193 -0.05 -2.83 -8.72
C VAL A 193 -0.80 -3.02 -10.02
N ILE A 194 -2.00 -3.55 -9.91
CA ILE A 194 -2.90 -3.75 -11.03
C ILE A 194 -3.76 -2.50 -11.18
N VAL A 195 -3.73 -1.89 -12.36
CA VAL A 195 -4.47 -0.65 -12.63
C VAL A 195 -5.28 -0.74 -13.93
N PRO A 196 -6.46 -0.09 -13.99
CA PRO A 196 -7.24 -0.01 -15.22
C PRO A 196 -6.53 0.83 -16.29
N ALA A 197 -7.02 0.77 -17.52
CA ALA A 197 -6.51 1.56 -18.64
C ALA A 197 -6.50 3.07 -18.33
N CYS A 198 -7.58 3.57 -17.70
CA CYS A 198 -7.68 4.93 -17.16
C CYS A 198 -7.50 4.89 -15.64
N THR A 199 -6.51 5.59 -15.14
CA THR A 199 -6.15 5.55 -13.72
C THR A 199 -5.71 6.91 -13.19
N GLU A 200 -5.54 7.04 -11.87
CA GLU A 200 -5.09 8.26 -11.22
C GLU A 200 -3.65 8.62 -11.60
N TRP A 201 -3.33 9.91 -11.47
CA TRP A 201 -2.03 10.47 -11.82
C TRP A 201 -0.83 9.78 -11.13
N VAL A 202 -1.01 9.27 -9.92
CA VAL A 202 0.04 8.59 -9.16
C VAL A 202 0.54 7.31 -9.85
N TRP A 203 -0.32 6.69 -10.66
CA TRP A 203 -0.01 5.48 -11.43
C TRP A 203 0.43 5.76 -12.87
N HIS A 204 0.62 7.02 -13.22
CA HIS A 204 1.18 7.36 -14.51
C HIS A 204 2.65 6.94 -14.57
N LEU A 205 2.96 6.19 -15.61
CA LEU A 205 4.30 5.71 -15.89
C LEU A 205 5.08 6.74 -16.69
N HIS A 206 6.38 6.77 -16.48
CA HIS A 206 7.26 7.26 -17.52
C HIS A 206 7.12 6.33 -18.74
N PRO A 207 7.07 6.86 -20.01
CA PRO A 207 6.83 6.08 -21.23
C PRO A 207 7.67 4.79 -21.36
N ASN A 208 8.85 4.76 -20.79
CA ASN A 208 9.81 3.68 -20.91
C ASN A 208 10.03 2.87 -19.62
N ARG A 209 9.12 2.97 -18.62
CA ARG A 209 9.30 2.29 -17.32
C ARG A 209 8.03 1.54 -16.90
N THR A 210 8.21 0.36 -16.33
CA THR A 210 7.14 -0.42 -15.68
C THR A 210 6.94 -0.06 -14.23
N GLY A 211 7.81 0.80 -13.65
CA GLY A 211 7.81 1.20 -12.25
C GLY A 211 7.10 2.53 -12.00
N CYS A 212 6.71 2.74 -10.75
CA CYS A 212 6.17 4.00 -10.28
C CYS A 212 7.33 4.95 -9.92
N VAL A 213 7.31 6.17 -10.45
CA VAL A 213 8.37 7.17 -10.14
C VAL A 213 8.35 7.58 -8.67
N TRP A 214 7.17 7.59 -8.04
CA TRP A 214 7.00 7.98 -6.64
C TRP A 214 7.45 6.89 -5.66
N PHE A 215 7.30 5.62 -6.05
CA PHE A 215 7.51 4.47 -5.17
C PHE A 215 8.35 3.41 -5.88
N PRO A 216 9.69 3.38 -5.68
CA PRO A 216 10.60 2.51 -6.43
C PRO A 216 10.35 1.01 -6.27
N LYS A 217 9.61 0.60 -5.21
CA LYS A 217 9.24 -0.80 -4.97
C LYS A 217 7.94 -1.22 -5.65
N ILE A 218 7.30 -0.30 -6.40
CA ILE A 218 6.07 -0.59 -7.12
C ILE A 218 6.38 -0.91 -8.59
N ARG A 219 5.91 -2.08 -9.03
CA ARG A 219 5.76 -2.44 -10.45
C ARG A 219 4.29 -2.32 -10.84
N ILE A 220 3.99 -1.67 -11.95
CA ILE A 220 2.63 -1.40 -12.41
C ILE A 220 2.30 -2.32 -13.57
N PHE A 221 1.16 -2.99 -13.46
CA PHE A 221 0.53 -3.83 -14.47
C PHE A 221 -0.76 -3.16 -14.92
N ARG A 222 -0.79 -2.68 -16.14
CA ARG A 222 -1.88 -1.85 -16.67
C ARG A 222 -2.69 -2.56 -17.72
N GLN A 223 -4.01 -2.46 -17.64
CA GLN A 223 -4.88 -2.84 -18.75
C GLN A 223 -4.53 -2.08 -20.04
N LYS A 224 -4.57 -2.77 -21.16
CA LYS A 224 -4.46 -2.13 -22.48
C LYS A 224 -5.76 -1.43 -22.89
N ALA A 225 -6.89 -2.07 -22.63
CA ALA A 225 -8.20 -1.52 -22.87
C ALA A 225 -9.15 -1.85 -21.70
N ILE A 226 -10.27 -1.13 -21.60
CA ILE A 226 -11.25 -1.28 -20.51
C ILE A 226 -11.80 -2.72 -20.51
N ASN A 227 -11.77 -3.35 -19.35
CA ASN A 227 -12.19 -4.74 -19.07
C ASN A 227 -11.30 -5.84 -19.66
N GLU A 228 -10.16 -5.53 -20.25
CA GLU A 228 -9.17 -6.50 -20.72
C GLU A 228 -8.15 -6.82 -19.63
N TRP A 229 -8.48 -7.70 -18.68
CA TRP A 229 -7.59 -8.10 -17.59
C TRP A 229 -6.65 -9.25 -17.97
N GLU A 230 -6.99 -10.10 -18.92
CA GLU A 230 -6.17 -11.26 -19.33
C GLU A 230 -4.73 -10.86 -19.63
N TYR A 231 -4.54 -9.82 -20.42
CA TYR A 231 -3.21 -9.30 -20.72
C TYR A 231 -2.40 -8.92 -19.46
N VAL A 232 -3.08 -8.45 -18.41
CA VAL A 232 -2.43 -8.07 -17.14
C VAL A 232 -1.91 -9.30 -16.39
N PHE A 233 -2.62 -10.41 -16.47
CA PHE A 233 -2.26 -11.65 -15.79
C PHE A 233 -1.20 -12.46 -16.53
N ASP A 234 -0.97 -12.19 -17.82
CA ASP A 234 0.05 -12.86 -18.64
C ASP A 234 1.45 -12.20 -18.53
N GLN A 235 1.60 -11.08 -17.82
CA GLN A 235 2.86 -10.33 -17.65
C GLN A 235 3.68 -10.80 -16.45
#